data_2ed8e8f26e87cd4af0f16a322b711d87
#
_entry.id   2ed8e8f26e87cd4af0f16a322b711d87
#
_cell.length_a   1.000
_cell.length_b   1.000
_cell.length_c   1.000
_cell.angle_alpha   90.00
_cell.angle_beta   90.00
_cell.angle_gamma   90.00
#
_symmetry.space_group_name_H-M   'P 1'
#
loop_
_entity.id
_entity.type
_entity.pdbx_description
1 polymer ?
#
loop_
_entity_poly.entity_id
_entity_poly.type
_entity_poly.pdbx_seq_one_letter_code
_entity_poly.pdbx_strand_id
1 'polypeptide(L)'
;MPEGLLMFACTIADILEQYASQPYVPSLRFRFCNVETLVMGDVTYGACCIDDFTARALDCDFLVHYGHSCLIPVDQTPIKTLYVFVDIQIDRQHLIATIRRNFPSGDHLALVGTIQFVAVIHSIKAELESGKDAGGFRVTVPQSKPLSPGEILGCTAPRLPEDTKAIVYVGDGRFHLESVMIANPRIPAFRYDPYEKKFSREFYGHDEMRGMRQEAIDKARQAKKFGLILGTLGRQGSPSVLKVCYCC
;
A
#
# COMPACT_ATOMS: atom_id res chain seq x y z
N MET A 1 9.42 -11.24 -0.10
CA MET A 1 8.12 -11.90 0.10
C MET A 1 7.54 -11.40 1.42
N PRO A 2 6.24 -11.08 1.56
CA PRO A 2 5.65 -10.68 2.85
C PRO A 2 5.80 -11.77 3.89
N GLU A 3 5.94 -11.41 5.17
CA GLU A 3 6.17 -12.37 6.27
C GLU A 3 5.15 -13.50 6.29
N GLY A 4 3.86 -13.19 6.09
CA GLY A 4 2.79 -14.20 6.05
C GLY A 4 2.89 -15.21 4.90
N LEU A 5 3.68 -14.95 3.87
CA LEU A 5 3.91 -15.84 2.74
C LEU A 5 5.25 -16.58 2.82
N LEU A 6 6.13 -16.24 3.76
CA LEU A 6 7.44 -16.88 3.90
C LEU A 6 7.34 -18.38 4.19
N MET A 7 6.31 -18.80 4.90
CA MET A 7 6.05 -20.23 5.17
C MET A 7 5.78 -21.05 3.88
N PHE A 8 5.38 -20.40 2.80
CA PHE A 8 5.13 -21.03 1.50
C PHE A 8 6.29 -20.83 0.51
N ALA A 9 7.40 -20.19 0.94
CA ALA A 9 8.48 -19.77 0.05
C ALA A 9 9.07 -20.97 -0.73
N CYS A 10 9.36 -22.09 -0.08
CA CYS A 10 9.87 -23.28 -0.75
C CYS A 10 8.88 -23.84 -1.77
N THR A 11 7.59 -23.95 -1.40
CA THR A 11 6.56 -24.46 -2.31
C THR A 11 6.38 -23.53 -3.52
N ILE A 12 6.45 -22.23 -3.32
CA ILE A 12 6.37 -21.24 -4.42
C ILE A 12 7.60 -21.35 -5.31
N ALA A 13 8.80 -21.52 -4.73
CA ALA A 13 10.03 -21.73 -5.47
C ALA A 13 9.94 -22.99 -6.35
N ASP A 14 9.54 -24.13 -5.78
CA ASP A 14 9.35 -25.38 -6.50
C ASP A 14 8.35 -25.25 -7.66
N ILE A 15 7.23 -24.53 -7.45
CA ILE A 15 6.25 -24.27 -8.50
C ILE A 15 6.88 -23.42 -9.62
N LEU A 16 7.60 -22.36 -9.30
CA LEU A 16 8.25 -21.50 -10.30
C LEU A 16 9.28 -22.30 -11.10
N GLU A 17 10.10 -23.12 -10.46
CA GLU A 17 11.09 -23.97 -11.11
C GLU A 17 10.44 -25.04 -12.00
N GLN A 18 9.37 -25.68 -11.55
CA GLN A 18 8.62 -26.65 -12.34
C GLN A 18 7.95 -26.01 -13.55
N TYR A 19 7.30 -24.86 -13.40
CA TYR A 19 6.67 -24.17 -14.53
C TYR A 19 7.68 -23.65 -15.53
N ALA A 20 8.82 -23.20 -15.06
CA ALA A 20 9.90 -22.72 -15.92
C ALA A 20 10.61 -23.87 -16.66
N SER A 21 10.55 -25.09 -16.14
CA SER A 21 11.13 -26.30 -16.73
C SER A 21 10.23 -27.01 -17.74
N GLN A 22 8.96 -26.58 -17.88
CA GLN A 22 8.01 -27.21 -18.83
C GLN A 22 8.36 -26.88 -20.29
N PRO A 23 8.24 -27.86 -21.21
CA PRO A 23 8.47 -27.60 -22.62
C PRO A 23 7.39 -26.65 -23.18
N TYR A 24 7.88 -25.71 -23.98
CA TYR A 24 7.18 -24.68 -24.75
C TYR A 24 5.67 -24.87 -24.95
N VAL A 25 4.88 -23.97 -24.35
CA VAL A 25 3.49 -23.73 -24.75
C VAL A 25 3.47 -22.57 -25.76
N PRO A 26 3.01 -22.79 -27.01
CA PRO A 26 3.10 -21.79 -28.09
C PRO A 26 2.43 -20.45 -27.82
N SER A 27 1.51 -20.39 -26.85
CA SER A 27 0.79 -19.19 -26.47
C SER A 27 1.55 -18.28 -25.47
N LEU A 28 2.62 -18.77 -24.84
CA LEU A 28 3.48 -18.02 -23.92
C LEU A 28 4.89 -17.95 -24.49
N ARG A 29 5.29 -16.79 -25.00
CA ARG A 29 6.62 -16.54 -25.61
C ARG A 29 7.80 -16.57 -24.61
N PHE A 30 7.76 -17.38 -23.57
CA PHE A 30 8.84 -17.51 -22.60
C PHE A 30 9.39 -18.94 -22.61
N ARG A 31 10.65 -19.10 -23.01
CA ARG A 31 11.45 -20.28 -22.77
C ARG A 31 12.21 -20.06 -21.48
N PHE A 32 11.81 -20.73 -20.41
CA PHE A 32 12.63 -20.85 -19.24
C PHE A 32 13.17 -22.28 -19.22
N CYS A 33 14.46 -22.44 -19.48
CA CYS A 33 15.13 -23.71 -19.30
C CYS A 33 16.06 -23.54 -18.08
N ASN A 34 15.94 -24.41 -17.09
CA ASN A 34 16.72 -24.39 -15.85
C ASN A 34 16.67 -23.04 -15.12
N VAL A 35 15.54 -22.73 -14.50
CA VAL A 35 15.44 -21.58 -13.61
C VAL A 35 15.84 -21.99 -12.21
N GLU A 36 16.77 -21.27 -11.66
CA GLU A 36 17.13 -21.34 -10.24
C GLU A 36 16.37 -20.23 -9.50
N THR A 37 15.75 -20.54 -8.37
CA THR A 37 15.02 -19.55 -7.57
C THR A 37 15.80 -19.18 -6.33
N LEU A 38 15.84 -17.86 -6.06
CA LEU A 38 16.42 -17.29 -4.86
C LEU A 38 15.36 -16.55 -4.06
N VAL A 39 15.09 -17.01 -2.84
CA VAL A 39 14.11 -16.38 -1.96
C VAL A 39 14.79 -15.29 -1.14
N MET A 40 14.42 -14.02 -1.38
CA MET A 40 14.86 -12.88 -0.60
C MET A 40 14.01 -12.77 0.66
N GLY A 41 14.56 -13.12 1.81
CA GLY A 41 13.86 -13.18 3.09
C GLY A 41 13.81 -11.87 3.85
N ASP A 42 14.89 -11.08 3.80
CA ASP A 42 15.00 -9.81 4.52
C ASP A 42 15.02 -8.65 3.52
N VAL A 43 13.86 -8.06 3.32
CA VAL A 43 13.67 -6.93 2.41
C VAL A 43 13.78 -5.64 3.22
N THR A 44 14.84 -4.87 2.97
CA THR A 44 15.18 -3.67 3.76
C THR A 44 14.36 -2.44 3.42
N TYR A 45 13.40 -2.50 2.53
CA TYR A 45 12.53 -1.37 2.22
C TYR A 45 11.05 -1.71 2.19
N GLY A 46 10.29 -0.65 2.46
CA GLY A 46 8.86 -0.74 2.60
C GLY A 46 8.12 -0.87 1.27
N ALA A 47 6.80 -0.87 1.38
CA ALA A 47 5.83 -1.07 0.30
C ALA A 47 5.93 -0.09 -0.88
N CYS A 48 6.69 0.98 -0.78
CA CYS A 48 6.84 1.98 -1.85
C CYS A 48 7.88 1.64 -2.92
N CYS A 49 8.72 0.61 -2.70
CA CYS A 49 9.74 0.17 -3.65
C CYS A 49 9.90 -1.34 -3.64
N ILE A 50 10.32 -1.91 -4.76
CA ILE A 50 10.80 -3.29 -4.87
C ILE A 50 12.32 -3.33 -4.66
N ASP A 51 12.85 -4.47 -4.24
CA ASP A 51 14.29 -4.67 -4.04
C ASP A 51 15.01 -5.11 -5.34
N ASP A 52 14.91 -4.29 -6.35
CA ASP A 52 15.53 -4.54 -7.66
C ASP A 52 17.07 -4.41 -7.62
N PHE A 53 17.59 -3.59 -6.72
CA PHE A 53 19.05 -3.42 -6.58
C PHE A 53 19.70 -4.66 -5.97
N THR A 54 19.13 -5.22 -4.90
CA THR A 54 19.64 -6.47 -4.30
C THR A 54 19.46 -7.64 -5.25
N ALA A 55 18.31 -7.75 -5.93
CA ALA A 55 18.10 -8.80 -6.93
C ALA A 55 19.16 -8.77 -8.04
N ARG A 56 19.52 -7.58 -8.54
CA ARG A 56 20.61 -7.43 -9.52
C ARG A 56 21.99 -7.74 -8.94
N ALA A 57 22.25 -7.36 -7.70
CA ALA A 57 23.52 -7.67 -7.03
C ALA A 57 23.70 -9.17 -6.81
N LEU A 58 22.59 -9.92 -6.77
CA LEU A 58 22.56 -11.38 -6.70
C LEU A 58 22.51 -12.06 -8.08
N ASP A 59 22.75 -11.30 -9.15
CA ASP A 59 22.74 -11.78 -10.55
C ASP A 59 21.39 -12.38 -11.00
N CYS A 60 20.29 -11.89 -10.45
CA CYS A 60 18.95 -12.32 -10.88
C CYS A 60 18.53 -11.61 -12.15
N ASP A 61 17.94 -12.34 -13.10
CA ASP A 61 17.40 -11.82 -14.37
C ASP A 61 15.95 -11.38 -14.27
N PHE A 62 15.24 -11.89 -13.27
CA PHE A 62 13.80 -11.71 -13.10
C PHE A 62 13.42 -11.63 -11.63
N LEU A 63 12.56 -10.67 -11.29
CA LEU A 63 12.08 -10.47 -9.92
C LEU A 63 10.59 -10.76 -9.83
N VAL A 64 10.20 -11.72 -8.99
CA VAL A 64 8.79 -11.95 -8.64
C VAL A 64 8.51 -11.29 -7.29
N HIS A 65 7.67 -10.27 -7.30
CA HIS A 65 7.30 -9.51 -6.10
C HIS A 65 5.88 -9.83 -5.67
N TYR A 66 5.72 -10.33 -4.45
CA TYR A 66 4.43 -10.67 -3.86
C TYR A 66 3.92 -9.57 -2.92
N GLY A 67 2.64 -9.28 -3.00
CA GLY A 67 1.88 -8.52 -2.02
C GLY A 67 1.69 -7.06 -2.39
N HIS A 68 2.61 -6.19 -2.04
CA HIS A 68 2.41 -4.74 -2.14
C HIS A 68 2.57 -4.19 -3.55
N SER A 69 1.78 -3.14 -3.87
CA SER A 69 2.05 -2.30 -5.03
C SER A 69 3.28 -1.42 -4.82
N CYS A 70 3.98 -1.13 -5.90
CA CYS A 70 5.10 -0.19 -5.90
C CYS A 70 4.69 1.15 -6.51
N LEU A 71 5.25 2.25 -5.98
CA LEU A 71 5.05 3.60 -6.54
C LEU A 71 5.92 3.84 -7.79
N ILE A 72 6.92 3.00 -8.02
CA ILE A 72 7.78 3.09 -9.19
C ILE A 72 7.17 2.29 -10.33
N PRO A 73 6.97 2.90 -11.51
CA PRO A 73 6.49 2.20 -12.68
C PRO A 73 7.42 1.05 -13.09
N VAL A 74 6.85 -0.07 -13.53
CA VAL A 74 7.59 -1.30 -13.88
C VAL A 74 8.60 -1.06 -15.00
N ASP A 75 8.30 -0.16 -15.92
CA ASP A 75 9.17 0.24 -17.03
C ASP A 75 10.44 1.01 -16.57
N GLN A 76 10.46 1.50 -15.35
CA GLN A 76 11.61 2.19 -14.77
C GLN A 76 12.51 1.25 -13.94
N THR A 77 12.12 0.00 -13.77
CA THR A 77 12.93 -0.98 -13.06
C THR A 77 14.02 -1.55 -13.97
N PRO A 78 15.28 -1.67 -13.50
CA PRO A 78 16.38 -2.20 -14.30
C PRO A 78 16.34 -3.73 -14.47
N ILE A 79 15.45 -4.41 -13.78
CA ILE A 79 15.21 -5.86 -13.83
C ILE A 79 13.76 -6.11 -14.24
N LYS A 80 13.52 -7.15 -15.02
CA LYS A 80 12.15 -7.57 -15.36
C LYS A 80 11.42 -8.00 -14.10
N THR A 81 10.23 -7.45 -13.87
CA THR A 81 9.49 -7.67 -12.63
C THR A 81 8.08 -8.14 -12.91
N LEU A 82 7.66 -9.17 -12.16
CA LEU A 82 6.27 -9.64 -12.09
C LEU A 82 5.71 -9.34 -10.69
N TYR A 83 4.62 -8.59 -10.65
CA TYR A 83 3.85 -8.40 -9.42
C TYR A 83 2.78 -9.48 -9.29
N VAL A 84 2.77 -10.15 -8.14
CA VAL A 84 1.73 -11.10 -7.77
C VAL A 84 0.94 -10.51 -6.61
N PHE A 85 -0.26 -10.03 -6.91
CA PHE A 85 -1.14 -9.47 -5.89
C PHE A 85 -1.82 -10.59 -5.11
N VAL A 86 -1.87 -10.41 -3.79
CA VAL A 86 -2.55 -11.34 -2.88
C VAL A 86 -3.92 -10.76 -2.56
N ASP A 87 -4.98 -11.49 -2.90
CA ASP A 87 -6.35 -11.15 -2.57
C ASP A 87 -6.81 -11.99 -1.36
N ILE A 88 -7.20 -11.31 -0.29
CA ILE A 88 -7.67 -11.96 0.94
C ILE A 88 -9.18 -11.86 1.02
N GLN A 89 -9.83 -13.02 0.98
CA GLN A 89 -11.28 -13.09 1.11
C GLN A 89 -11.70 -12.84 2.57
N ILE A 90 -12.62 -11.91 2.76
CA ILE A 90 -13.17 -11.58 4.08
C ILE A 90 -14.70 -11.67 4.06
N ASP A 91 -15.31 -11.63 5.25
CA ASP A 91 -16.76 -11.63 5.41
C ASP A 91 -17.37 -10.28 4.98
N ARG A 92 -17.72 -10.18 3.69
CA ARG A 92 -18.33 -8.97 3.09
C ARG A 92 -19.62 -8.56 3.78
N GLN A 93 -20.46 -9.53 4.14
CA GLN A 93 -21.76 -9.25 4.72
C GLN A 93 -21.63 -8.64 6.11
N HIS A 94 -20.67 -9.14 6.89
CA HIS A 94 -20.35 -8.55 8.18
C HIS A 94 -19.83 -7.11 8.04
N LEU A 95 -18.96 -6.84 7.06
CA LEU A 95 -18.46 -5.48 6.81
C LEU A 95 -19.60 -4.52 6.42
N ILE A 96 -20.48 -4.92 5.50
CA ILE A 96 -21.65 -4.14 5.07
C ILE A 96 -22.60 -3.87 6.23
N ALA A 97 -22.94 -4.92 6.99
CA ALA A 97 -23.80 -4.79 8.17
C ALA A 97 -23.19 -3.83 9.22
N THR A 98 -21.85 -3.93 9.41
CA THR A 98 -21.11 -3.04 10.32
C THR A 98 -21.18 -1.58 9.87
N ILE A 99 -20.98 -1.30 8.58
CA ILE A 99 -21.09 0.06 8.04
C ILE A 99 -22.52 0.58 8.22
N ARG A 100 -23.52 -0.18 7.83
CA ARG A 100 -24.94 0.21 7.96
C ARG A 100 -25.37 0.48 9.39
N ARG A 101 -24.80 -0.22 10.36
CA ARG A 101 -25.08 -0.04 11.79
C ARG A 101 -24.45 1.23 12.37
N ASN A 102 -23.33 1.67 11.84
CA ASN A 102 -22.52 2.76 12.41
C ASN A 102 -22.72 4.11 11.72
N PHE A 103 -23.28 4.14 10.53
CA PHE A 103 -23.48 5.38 9.76
C PHE A 103 -24.92 5.54 9.31
N PRO A 104 -25.47 6.76 9.34
CA PRO A 104 -26.77 7.07 8.76
C PRO A 104 -26.77 6.85 7.23
N SER A 105 -27.90 6.39 6.71
CA SER A 105 -28.15 6.36 5.26
C SER A 105 -28.01 7.75 4.65
N GLY A 106 -27.44 7.82 3.45
CA GLY A 106 -27.16 9.09 2.75
C GLY A 106 -25.80 9.69 3.05
N ASP A 107 -25.11 9.22 4.08
CA ASP A 107 -23.75 9.69 4.36
C ASP A 107 -22.79 9.41 3.21
N HIS A 108 -21.86 10.34 3.00
CA HIS A 108 -20.77 10.18 2.05
C HIS A 108 -19.57 9.52 2.74
N LEU A 109 -19.28 8.28 2.34
CA LEU A 109 -18.18 7.48 2.91
C LEU A 109 -17.06 7.30 1.90
N ALA A 110 -15.81 7.42 2.36
CA ALA A 110 -14.64 7.04 1.58
C ALA A 110 -14.15 5.66 2.05
N LEU A 111 -14.09 4.70 1.13
CA LEU A 111 -13.58 3.36 1.40
C LEU A 111 -12.14 3.24 0.89
N VAL A 112 -11.24 2.85 1.78
CA VAL A 112 -9.81 2.66 1.49
C VAL A 112 -9.27 1.42 2.20
N GLY A 113 -8.17 0.88 1.73
CA GLY A 113 -7.54 -0.28 2.36
C GLY A 113 -6.15 -0.57 1.80
N THR A 114 -5.55 -1.64 2.25
CA THR A 114 -4.34 -2.20 1.64
C THR A 114 -4.71 -3.04 0.42
N ILE A 115 -3.73 -3.29 -0.46
CA ILE A 115 -3.96 -3.94 -1.77
C ILE A 115 -4.73 -5.27 -1.65
N GLN A 116 -4.47 -6.06 -0.61
CA GLN A 116 -5.09 -7.36 -0.39
C GLN A 116 -6.61 -7.30 -0.12
N PHE A 117 -7.16 -6.14 0.21
CA PHE A 117 -8.59 -5.94 0.49
C PHE A 117 -9.31 -5.07 -0.55
N VAL A 118 -8.60 -4.58 -1.56
CA VAL A 118 -9.16 -3.69 -2.59
C VAL A 118 -10.29 -4.34 -3.37
N ALA A 119 -10.17 -5.62 -3.70
CA ALA A 119 -11.24 -6.36 -4.40
C ALA A 119 -12.56 -6.36 -3.59
N VAL A 120 -12.47 -6.56 -2.27
CA VAL A 120 -13.63 -6.50 -1.39
C VAL A 120 -14.21 -5.09 -1.34
N ILE A 121 -13.39 -4.06 -1.20
CA ILE A 121 -13.84 -2.65 -1.21
C ILE A 121 -14.67 -2.35 -2.45
N HIS A 122 -14.20 -2.77 -3.63
CA HIS A 122 -14.94 -2.59 -4.88
C HIS A 122 -16.25 -3.40 -4.90
N SER A 123 -16.23 -4.63 -4.39
CA SER A 123 -17.40 -5.51 -4.41
C SER A 123 -18.55 -5.02 -3.53
N ILE A 124 -18.25 -4.34 -2.39
CA ILE A 124 -19.29 -3.84 -1.47
C ILE A 124 -19.82 -2.48 -1.85
N LYS A 125 -19.14 -1.72 -2.71
CA LYS A 125 -19.55 -0.36 -3.10
C LYS A 125 -20.97 -0.33 -3.64
N ALA A 126 -21.28 -1.12 -4.66
CA ALA A 126 -22.60 -1.15 -5.30
C ALA A 126 -23.71 -1.55 -4.32
N GLU A 127 -23.43 -2.46 -3.39
CA GLU A 127 -24.37 -2.91 -2.38
C GLU A 127 -24.64 -1.83 -1.31
N LEU A 128 -23.62 -1.06 -0.94
CA LEU A 128 -23.77 0.07 -0.02
C LEU A 128 -24.56 1.23 -0.67
N GLU A 129 -24.35 1.47 -1.96
CA GLU A 129 -25.06 2.52 -2.72
C GLU A 129 -26.52 2.14 -3.02
N SER A 130 -26.83 0.85 -3.21
CA SER A 130 -28.16 0.39 -3.64
C SER A 130 -29.24 0.34 -2.56
N GLY A 131 -28.92 0.56 -1.30
CA GLY A 131 -29.75 0.54 -0.08
C GLY A 131 -31.23 0.24 -0.26
N LYS A 132 -31.65 -1.05 -0.19
CA LYS A 132 -33.00 -1.48 -0.58
C LYS A 132 -34.15 -0.95 0.33
N ASP A 133 -33.84 -0.58 1.58
CA ASP A 133 -34.88 -0.29 2.57
C ASP A 133 -34.73 1.06 3.32
N ALA A 134 -33.63 1.81 3.14
CA ALA A 134 -33.40 3.03 3.93
C ALA A 134 -32.57 4.13 3.22
N GLY A 135 -32.46 4.09 1.91
CA GLY A 135 -31.54 4.96 1.17
C GLY A 135 -30.09 4.44 1.22
N GLY A 136 -29.39 4.48 0.07
CA GLY A 136 -27.98 4.06 -0.03
C GLY A 136 -27.03 5.10 0.54
N PHE A 137 -25.77 4.70 0.72
CA PHE A 137 -24.66 5.62 0.99
C PHE A 137 -24.16 6.23 -0.32
N ARG A 138 -23.53 7.39 -0.23
CA ARG A 138 -22.64 7.86 -1.28
C ARG A 138 -21.24 7.33 -1.01
N VAL A 139 -20.70 6.50 -1.90
CA VAL A 139 -19.42 5.82 -1.66
C VAL A 139 -18.36 6.28 -2.65
N THR A 140 -17.29 6.86 -2.14
CA THR A 140 -16.07 7.16 -2.90
C THR A 140 -15.00 6.10 -2.61
N VAL A 141 -14.43 5.54 -3.67
CA VAL A 141 -13.21 4.73 -3.62
C VAL A 141 -12.12 5.56 -4.28
N PRO A 142 -11.34 6.31 -3.50
CA PRO A 142 -10.39 7.27 -4.03
C PRO A 142 -9.16 6.59 -4.61
N GLN A 143 -8.43 7.27 -5.48
CA GLN A 143 -7.20 6.77 -6.09
C GLN A 143 -6.05 7.76 -5.93
N SER A 144 -4.90 7.27 -5.50
CA SER A 144 -3.60 7.95 -5.61
C SER A 144 -2.75 7.24 -6.65
N LYS A 145 -2.67 7.77 -7.87
CA LYS A 145 -1.85 7.15 -8.92
C LYS A 145 -0.38 7.04 -8.47
N PRO A 146 0.33 5.93 -8.78
CA PRO A 146 -0.05 4.81 -9.66
C PRO A 146 -0.84 3.67 -8.99
N LEU A 147 -1.21 3.82 -7.72
CA LEU A 147 -1.91 2.77 -6.95
C LEU A 147 -3.30 2.48 -7.53
N SER A 148 -3.83 1.30 -7.22
CA SER A 148 -5.19 0.91 -7.55
C SER A 148 -6.23 1.79 -6.83
N PRO A 149 -7.44 2.02 -7.41
CA PRO A 149 -8.50 2.72 -6.68
C PRO A 149 -8.82 2.03 -5.36
N GLY A 150 -8.87 2.79 -4.26
CA GLY A 150 -9.08 2.29 -2.90
C GLY A 150 -7.80 1.86 -2.18
N GLU A 151 -6.72 1.66 -2.88
CA GLU A 151 -5.44 1.33 -2.27
C GLU A 151 -4.74 2.56 -1.70
N ILE A 152 -4.20 2.40 -0.49
CA ILE A 152 -3.39 3.40 0.19
C ILE A 152 -2.10 2.80 0.72
N LEU A 153 -1.06 3.61 0.79
CA LEU A 153 0.22 3.28 1.43
C LEU A 153 0.54 4.31 2.52
N GLY A 154 1.45 3.94 3.44
CA GLY A 154 1.90 4.84 4.50
C GLY A 154 2.62 6.10 4.01
N CYS A 155 3.10 6.11 2.78
CA CYS A 155 3.82 7.22 2.15
C CYS A 155 2.97 8.03 1.16
N THR A 156 1.77 7.57 0.83
CA THR A 156 0.87 8.29 -0.10
C THR A 156 -0.59 8.04 0.26
N ALA A 157 -1.37 9.11 0.24
CA ALA A 157 -2.80 9.06 0.50
C ALA A 157 -3.55 10.09 -0.34
N PRO A 158 -4.77 9.79 -0.80
CA PRO A 158 -5.59 10.72 -1.54
C PRO A 158 -6.13 11.82 -0.63
N ARG A 159 -6.33 13.00 -1.20
CA ARG A 159 -7.21 14.02 -0.61
C ARG A 159 -8.64 13.68 -0.97
N LEU A 160 -9.51 13.73 0.00
CA LEU A 160 -10.92 13.36 -0.13
C LEU A 160 -11.78 14.63 -0.32
N PRO A 161 -12.96 14.49 -0.94
CA PRO A 161 -13.93 15.57 -1.02
C PRO A 161 -14.31 16.10 0.36
N GLU A 162 -14.53 17.41 0.49
CA GLU A 162 -14.83 18.05 1.78
C GLU A 162 -16.14 17.60 2.41
N ASP A 163 -17.07 17.12 1.61
CA ASP A 163 -18.37 16.61 2.05
C ASP A 163 -18.31 15.13 2.51
N THR A 164 -17.13 14.51 2.48
CA THR A 164 -16.92 13.15 3.02
C THR A 164 -17.14 13.15 4.53
N LYS A 165 -18.08 12.33 5.01
CA LYS A 165 -18.45 12.24 6.43
C LYS A 165 -17.53 11.34 7.24
N ALA A 166 -17.02 10.27 6.61
CA ALA A 166 -16.11 9.35 7.27
C ALA A 166 -15.21 8.61 6.27
N ILE A 167 -14.03 8.24 6.76
CA ILE A 167 -13.13 7.30 6.11
C ILE A 167 -13.34 5.93 6.76
N VAL A 168 -13.60 4.92 5.97
CA VAL A 168 -13.62 3.52 6.40
C VAL A 168 -12.44 2.81 5.78
N TYR A 169 -11.48 2.47 6.61
CA TYR A 169 -10.29 1.72 6.22
C TYR A 169 -10.46 0.25 6.52
N VAL A 170 -10.18 -0.59 5.54
CA VAL A 170 -10.19 -2.05 5.67
C VAL A 170 -8.75 -2.55 5.72
N GLY A 171 -8.35 -3.06 6.86
CA GLY A 171 -6.99 -3.57 7.10
C GLY A 171 -6.71 -3.85 8.56
N ASP A 172 -5.67 -4.63 8.81
CA ASP A 172 -5.28 -5.12 10.14
C ASP A 172 -4.47 -4.10 10.95
N GLY A 173 -3.58 -3.36 10.32
CA GLY A 173 -2.75 -2.33 10.96
C GLY A 173 -3.33 -0.92 10.82
N ARG A 174 -2.74 0.06 11.51
CA ARG A 174 -3.14 1.48 11.39
C ARG A 174 -2.13 2.33 10.60
N PHE A 175 -0.96 1.81 10.30
CA PHE A 175 0.13 2.56 9.65
C PHE A 175 -0.31 3.23 8.33
N HIS A 176 -0.97 2.48 7.45
CA HIS A 176 -1.47 3.03 6.19
C HIS A 176 -2.63 4.02 6.41
N LEU A 177 -3.50 3.75 7.39
CA LEU A 177 -4.59 4.64 7.75
C LEU A 177 -4.08 6.01 8.25
N GLU A 178 -2.95 6.05 8.97
CA GLU A 178 -2.37 7.31 9.45
C GLU A 178 -2.06 8.28 8.31
N SER A 179 -1.59 7.77 7.16
CA SER A 179 -1.31 8.63 6.00
C SER A 179 -2.57 9.33 5.48
N VAL A 180 -3.71 8.62 5.46
CA VAL A 180 -5.00 9.19 5.04
C VAL A 180 -5.53 10.18 6.07
N MET A 181 -5.38 9.91 7.37
CA MET A 181 -5.76 10.84 8.43
C MET A 181 -4.92 12.12 8.37
N ILE A 182 -3.61 12.02 8.13
CA ILE A 182 -2.72 13.17 7.97
C ILE A 182 -3.13 14.01 6.76
N ALA A 183 -3.47 13.38 5.64
CA ALA A 183 -3.91 14.07 4.43
C ALA A 183 -5.30 14.72 4.56
N ASN A 184 -6.17 14.19 5.44
CA ASN A 184 -7.56 14.60 5.62
C ASN A 184 -7.91 14.84 7.11
N PRO A 185 -7.30 15.81 7.78
CA PRO A 185 -7.34 15.96 9.24
C PRO A 185 -8.72 16.29 9.82
N ARG A 186 -9.69 16.70 8.99
CA ARG A 186 -11.04 17.06 9.41
C ARG A 186 -12.03 15.90 9.31
N ILE A 187 -11.66 14.82 8.61
CA ILE A 187 -12.57 13.71 8.34
C ILE A 187 -12.35 12.61 9.38
N PRO A 188 -13.39 12.19 10.11
CA PRO A 188 -13.30 11.07 11.04
C PRO A 188 -12.88 9.79 10.34
N ALA A 189 -11.98 9.02 10.95
CA ALA A 189 -11.48 7.79 10.40
C ALA A 189 -11.90 6.58 11.26
N PHE A 190 -12.28 5.51 10.60
CA PHE A 190 -12.68 4.25 11.20
C PHE A 190 -11.90 3.11 10.55
N ARG A 191 -11.49 2.14 11.36
CA ARG A 191 -10.81 0.93 10.91
C ARG A 191 -11.70 -0.28 11.10
N TYR A 192 -11.84 -1.06 10.06
CA TYR A 192 -12.39 -2.40 10.11
C TYR A 192 -11.24 -3.40 10.00
N ASP A 193 -10.99 -4.12 11.09
CA ASP A 193 -10.08 -5.25 11.11
C ASP A 193 -10.81 -6.50 10.63
N PRO A 194 -10.44 -7.06 9.45
CA PRO A 194 -11.17 -8.18 8.86
C PRO A 194 -10.95 -9.49 9.59
N TYR A 195 -9.84 -9.66 10.31
CA TYR A 195 -9.52 -10.88 11.04
C TYR A 195 -10.26 -10.95 12.38
N GLU A 196 -10.20 -9.85 13.13
CA GLU A 196 -10.90 -9.74 14.41
C GLU A 196 -12.37 -9.37 14.26
N LYS A 197 -12.82 -9.00 13.05
CA LYS A 197 -14.14 -8.43 12.75
C LYS A 197 -14.48 -7.23 13.66
N LYS A 198 -13.48 -6.46 14.00
CA LYS A 198 -13.57 -5.32 14.90
C LYS A 198 -13.66 -4.03 14.12
N PHE A 199 -14.58 -3.17 14.55
CA PHE A 199 -14.74 -1.82 14.00
C PHE A 199 -14.41 -0.80 15.08
N SER A 200 -13.43 0.07 14.81
CA SER A 200 -12.95 1.08 15.77
C SER A 200 -12.85 2.45 15.12
N ARG A 201 -13.15 3.48 15.91
CA ARG A 201 -12.81 4.85 15.53
C ARG A 201 -11.34 5.09 15.84
N GLU A 202 -10.62 5.63 14.88
CA GLU A 202 -9.20 5.91 15.00
C GLU A 202 -8.94 7.42 15.11
N PHE A 203 -7.92 7.77 15.88
CA PHE A 203 -7.54 9.16 16.14
C PHE A 203 -6.06 9.35 15.81
N TYR A 204 -5.73 10.55 15.34
CA TYR A 204 -4.35 10.95 15.07
C TYR A 204 -4.03 12.26 15.77
N GLY A 205 -2.89 12.33 16.44
CA GLY A 205 -2.43 13.52 17.17
C GLY A 205 -1.88 14.61 16.25
N HIS A 206 -2.75 15.25 15.46
CA HIS A 206 -2.33 16.26 14.47
C HIS A 206 -1.59 17.43 15.08
N ASP A 207 -2.04 17.92 16.22
CA ASP A 207 -1.43 19.08 16.87
C ASP A 207 -0.10 18.72 17.52
N GLU A 208 -0.01 17.54 18.12
CA GLU A 208 1.23 17.00 18.65
C GLU A 208 2.28 16.82 17.55
N MET A 209 1.91 16.21 16.43
CA MET A 209 2.78 16.05 15.27
C MET A 209 3.26 17.40 14.73
N ARG A 210 2.38 18.41 14.64
CA ARG A 210 2.74 19.74 14.19
C ARG A 210 3.66 20.44 15.20
N GLY A 211 3.40 20.29 16.48
CA GLY A 211 4.24 20.79 17.58
C GLY A 211 5.65 20.24 17.50
N MET A 212 5.81 18.92 17.41
CA MET A 212 7.12 18.29 17.26
C MET A 212 7.87 18.76 16.01
N ARG A 213 7.18 18.94 14.89
CA ARG A 213 7.79 19.47 13.66
C ARG A 213 8.21 20.92 13.82
N GLN A 214 7.39 21.76 14.47
CA GLN A 214 7.72 23.14 14.74
C GLN A 214 8.94 23.28 15.67
N GLU A 215 9.00 22.50 16.73
CA GLU A 215 10.17 22.44 17.61
C GLU A 215 11.45 22.05 16.86
N ALA A 216 11.37 21.05 15.97
CA ALA A 216 12.50 20.63 15.17
C ALA A 216 12.97 21.76 14.22
N ILE A 217 12.04 22.49 13.60
CA ILE A 217 12.33 23.65 12.75
C ILE A 217 13.00 24.76 13.57
N ASP A 218 12.49 25.05 14.75
CA ASP A 218 13.03 26.12 15.60
C ASP A 218 14.43 25.77 16.12
N LYS A 219 14.69 24.51 16.44
CA LYS A 219 16.04 24.03 16.74
C LYS A 219 16.97 24.17 15.52
N ALA A 220 16.48 23.80 14.33
CA ALA A 220 17.27 23.87 13.11
C ALA A 220 17.63 25.33 12.74
N ARG A 221 16.75 26.30 12.99
CA ARG A 221 17.02 27.73 12.74
C ARG A 221 18.23 28.27 13.53
N GLN A 222 18.55 27.66 14.66
CA GLN A 222 19.69 28.05 15.51
C GLN A 222 20.98 27.29 15.13
N ALA A 223 20.90 26.28 14.27
CA ALA A 223 22.02 25.47 13.87
C ALA A 223 22.99 26.28 12.97
N LYS A 224 24.27 26.17 13.25
CA LYS A 224 25.35 26.76 12.44
C LYS A 224 25.98 25.76 11.47
N LYS A 225 25.75 24.48 11.68
CA LYS A 225 26.30 23.39 10.87
C LYS A 225 25.20 22.39 10.58
N PHE A 226 25.05 22.02 9.32
CA PHE A 226 24.08 21.05 8.85
C PHE A 226 24.80 19.87 8.23
N GLY A 227 24.37 18.65 8.58
CA GLY A 227 24.75 17.44 7.89
C GLY A 227 23.68 17.04 6.90
N LEU A 228 24.05 16.81 5.65
CA LEU A 228 23.14 16.30 4.62
C LEU A 228 23.35 14.79 4.48
N ILE A 229 22.26 14.03 4.62
CA ILE A 229 22.27 12.58 4.50
C ILE A 229 21.50 12.21 3.24
N LEU A 230 22.20 11.57 2.29
CA LEU A 230 21.55 10.99 1.13
C LEU A 230 21.17 9.54 1.46
N GLY A 231 19.86 9.25 1.48
CA GLY A 231 19.39 7.88 1.56
C GLY A 231 19.73 7.12 0.29
N THR A 232 20.31 5.92 0.44
CA THR A 232 20.74 5.07 -0.68
C THR A 232 19.90 3.82 -0.85
N LEU A 233 18.87 3.64 -0.01
CA LEU A 233 17.92 2.54 -0.11
C LEU A 233 17.01 2.74 -1.32
N GLY A 234 17.11 1.84 -2.28
CA GLY A 234 16.30 1.89 -3.49
C GLY A 234 16.46 3.22 -4.22
N ARG A 235 15.34 3.83 -4.57
CA ARG A 235 15.27 5.11 -5.32
C ARG A 235 14.90 6.31 -4.44
N GLN A 236 15.06 6.21 -3.13
CA GLN A 236 14.63 7.25 -2.18
C GLN A 236 15.50 8.49 -2.20
N GLY A 237 16.76 8.38 -2.59
CA GLY A 237 17.70 9.50 -2.61
C GLY A 237 17.99 10.01 -4.02
N SER A 238 18.02 11.33 -4.20
CA SER A 238 18.42 11.97 -5.45
C SER A 238 19.72 12.74 -5.28
N PRO A 239 20.84 12.31 -5.95
CA PRO A 239 22.07 13.07 -5.95
C PRO A 239 21.92 14.49 -6.48
N SER A 240 20.97 14.72 -7.39
CA SER A 240 20.66 16.04 -7.93
C SER A 240 20.10 16.98 -6.88
N VAL A 241 19.18 16.49 -6.04
CA VAL A 241 18.62 17.26 -4.92
C VAL A 241 19.70 17.55 -3.89
N LEU A 242 20.57 16.57 -3.58
CA LEU A 242 21.68 16.78 -2.66
C LEU A 242 22.60 17.90 -3.13
N LYS A 243 22.94 17.94 -4.44
CA LYS A 243 23.78 19.01 -5.02
C LYS A 243 23.14 20.38 -4.87
N VAL A 244 21.83 20.52 -5.10
CA VAL A 244 21.11 21.78 -4.91
C VAL A 244 21.18 22.24 -3.45
N CYS A 245 21.00 21.35 -2.49
CA CYS A 245 21.09 21.65 -1.06
C CYS A 245 22.49 22.10 -0.61
N TYR A 246 23.56 21.71 -1.32
CA TYR A 246 24.92 22.18 -1.04
C TYR A 246 25.19 23.62 -1.54
N CYS A 247 24.36 24.10 -2.47
CA CYS A 247 24.54 25.42 -3.09
C CYS A 247 23.70 26.53 -2.43
N CYS A 248 22.85 26.18 -1.49
CA CYS A 248 22.04 27.10 -0.70
C CYS A 248 22.63 27.32 0.70
#